data_f00981a4e0c5c997159648828e1cb877
#
_entry.id   f00981a4e0c5c997159648828e1cb877
#
_cell.length_a   1.000
_cell.length_b   1.000
_cell.length_c   1.000
_cell.angle_alpha   90.00
_cell.angle_beta   90.00
_cell.angle_gamma   90.00
#
_symmetry.space_group_name_H-M   'P 1'
#
loop_
_entity.id
_entity.type
_entity.pdbx_description
1 polymer ?
#
loop_
_entity_poly.entity_id
_entity_poly.type
_entity_poly.pdbx_seq_one_letter_code
_entity_poly.pdbx_strand_id
1 'polypeptide(L)'
;CRCADAGLRGIMRAKVLVVGCGGIGGICAAHLAETGQDVVAFSSNSAIAAHVSTHGYRLLGEDPRVIPGRVVDQIPAGPFDYILLATQPPQVEEAARSVVGSLAPGGAMLCLQNGLCEARVAAIAGADRCLGAVVGWGASMPEPGVYERTAAGGFTLGHPQGKSDHRLAELAGILEPIGPCEITDNLPGKRWSKLALNSAISSLGCIGGDRLGVLMQLRPVRRLALEIMTEVVEVAKAEGVRLEKVSGTPDLEWIALTPEERQ
;
A
#
# COMPACT_ATOMS: atom_id res chain seq x y z
N CYS A 1 -1.50 -41.39 -16.14
CA CYS A 1 -0.51 -40.67 -15.33
C CYS A 1 0.36 -39.79 -16.20
N ARG A 2 -0.13 -38.64 -16.65
CA ARG A 2 0.64 -37.51 -17.22
C ARG A 2 -0.31 -36.31 -17.27
N CYS A 3 -0.49 -35.60 -16.15
CA CYS A 3 -1.10 -34.27 -16.09
C CYS A 3 -0.75 -33.65 -14.73
N ALA A 4 0.52 -33.29 -14.56
CA ALA A 4 0.96 -32.50 -13.41
C ALA A 4 2.30 -31.86 -13.74
N ASP A 5 2.34 -31.06 -14.81
CA ASP A 5 3.53 -30.26 -15.10
C ASP A 5 3.18 -29.10 -16.07
N ALA A 6 2.14 -28.34 -15.69
CA ALA A 6 1.78 -27.14 -16.44
C ALA A 6 1.74 -25.96 -15.44
N GLY A 7 2.85 -25.20 -15.36
CA GLY A 7 2.75 -23.83 -14.89
C GLY A 7 3.61 -23.34 -13.75
N LEU A 8 4.75 -23.92 -13.43
CA LEU A 8 5.83 -23.18 -12.77
C LEU A 8 6.61 -22.41 -13.84
N ARG A 9 6.04 -21.37 -14.41
CA ARG A 9 6.83 -20.30 -15.02
C ARG A 9 7.72 -19.79 -13.89
N GLY A 10 9.05 -19.84 -14.08
CA GLY A 10 10.02 -19.56 -13.03
C GLY A 10 9.67 -18.27 -12.30
N ILE A 11 9.23 -18.42 -11.05
CA ILE A 11 8.98 -17.29 -10.15
C ILE A 11 10.34 -16.61 -9.99
N MET A 12 10.52 -15.42 -10.55
CA MET A 12 11.72 -14.63 -10.32
C MET A 12 11.86 -14.41 -8.83
N ARG A 13 12.89 -14.98 -8.23
CA ARG A 13 13.18 -14.81 -6.80
C ARG A 13 13.87 -13.47 -6.61
N ALA A 14 13.10 -12.47 -6.23
CA ALA A 14 13.63 -11.20 -5.78
C ALA A 14 13.91 -11.25 -4.27
N LYS A 15 14.94 -10.54 -3.84
CA LYS A 15 15.22 -10.32 -2.43
C LYS A 15 14.48 -9.08 -1.95
N VAL A 16 13.51 -9.26 -1.07
CA VAL A 16 12.57 -8.23 -0.66
C VAL A 16 12.73 -7.88 0.81
N LEU A 17 12.82 -6.59 1.13
CA LEU A 17 12.71 -6.07 2.49
C LEU A 17 11.35 -5.38 2.64
N VAL A 18 10.57 -5.78 3.64
CA VAL A 18 9.35 -5.08 4.05
C VAL A 18 9.65 -4.24 5.28
N VAL A 19 9.50 -2.93 5.18
CA VAL A 19 9.77 -1.97 6.27
C VAL A 19 8.45 -1.51 6.90
N GLY A 20 8.24 -1.92 8.13
CA GLY A 20 6.99 -1.72 8.86
C GLY A 20 6.09 -2.96 8.79
N CYS A 21 5.91 -3.63 9.92
CA CYS A 21 5.10 -4.86 10.06
C CYS A 21 3.75 -4.60 10.74
N GLY A 22 3.11 -3.46 10.45
CA GLY A 22 1.69 -3.23 10.75
C GLY A 22 0.78 -4.08 9.84
N GLY A 23 -0.51 -3.81 9.83
CA GLY A 23 -1.49 -4.62 9.08
C GLY A 23 -1.10 -4.85 7.61
N ILE A 24 -0.80 -3.79 6.85
CA ILE A 24 -0.42 -3.89 5.43
C ILE A 24 0.92 -4.63 5.26
N GLY A 25 1.97 -4.16 5.93
CA GLY A 25 3.31 -4.73 5.75
C GLY A 25 3.42 -6.17 6.26
N GLY A 26 2.74 -6.51 7.36
CA GLY A 26 2.73 -7.88 7.89
C GLY A 26 2.02 -8.86 6.95
N ILE A 27 0.88 -8.48 6.36
CA ILE A 27 0.20 -9.29 5.35
C ILE A 27 1.07 -9.44 4.09
N CYS A 28 1.71 -8.36 3.62
CA CYS A 28 2.63 -8.46 2.49
C CYS A 28 3.78 -9.42 2.79
N ALA A 29 4.45 -9.27 3.93
CA ALA A 29 5.57 -10.14 4.31
C ALA A 29 5.16 -11.61 4.45
N ALA A 30 3.98 -11.88 5.04
CA ALA A 30 3.45 -13.22 5.19
C ALA A 30 3.22 -13.90 3.83
N HIS A 31 2.49 -13.26 2.93
CA HIS A 31 2.21 -13.84 1.60
C HIS A 31 3.47 -13.97 0.74
N LEU A 32 4.41 -13.03 0.82
CA LEU A 32 5.69 -13.17 0.12
C LEU A 32 6.51 -14.37 0.64
N ALA A 33 6.50 -14.60 1.96
CA ALA A 33 7.13 -15.79 2.54
C ALA A 33 6.43 -17.09 2.10
N GLU A 34 5.10 -17.11 2.08
CA GLU A 34 4.27 -18.25 1.65
C GLU A 34 4.55 -18.64 0.20
N THR A 35 4.77 -17.68 -0.68
CA THR A 35 5.09 -17.90 -2.11
C THR A 35 6.56 -18.20 -2.37
N GLY A 36 7.38 -18.29 -1.33
CA GLY A 36 8.79 -18.66 -1.43
C GLY A 36 9.71 -17.55 -1.92
N GLN A 37 9.29 -16.28 -1.83
CA GLN A 37 10.19 -15.14 -2.05
C GLN A 37 11.25 -15.07 -0.93
N ASP A 38 12.44 -14.55 -1.24
CA ASP A 38 13.45 -14.24 -0.22
C ASP A 38 13.06 -12.92 0.47
N VAL A 39 12.19 -13.05 1.48
CA VAL A 39 11.65 -11.89 2.20
C VAL A 39 12.13 -11.83 3.63
N VAL A 40 12.53 -10.63 4.04
CA VAL A 40 12.77 -10.24 5.43
C VAL A 40 11.89 -9.03 5.73
N ALA A 41 11.23 -9.03 6.88
CA ALA A 41 10.52 -7.85 7.34
C ALA A 41 11.26 -7.18 8.50
N PHE A 42 11.24 -5.86 8.54
CA PHE A 42 11.81 -5.05 9.62
C PHE A 42 10.70 -4.32 10.37
N SER A 43 10.72 -4.40 11.68
CA SER A 43 9.83 -3.66 12.57
C SER A 43 10.60 -3.13 13.77
N SER A 44 10.45 -1.85 14.09
CA SER A 44 10.98 -1.27 15.34
C SER A 44 10.24 -1.77 16.60
N ASN A 45 9.10 -2.44 16.43
CA ASN A 45 8.38 -3.09 17.53
C ASN A 45 8.93 -4.51 17.72
N SER A 46 9.76 -4.70 18.74
CA SER A 46 10.38 -5.99 19.07
C SER A 46 9.37 -7.09 19.41
N ALA A 47 8.17 -6.75 19.89
CA ALA A 47 7.13 -7.73 20.18
C ALA A 47 6.65 -8.43 18.89
N ILE A 48 6.60 -7.73 17.74
CA ILE A 48 6.27 -8.33 16.45
C ILE A 48 7.38 -9.30 16.02
N ALA A 49 8.64 -8.89 16.10
CA ALA A 49 9.77 -9.74 15.76
C ALA A 49 9.81 -11.01 16.64
N ALA A 50 9.63 -10.88 17.95
CA ALA A 50 9.57 -11.99 18.89
C ALA A 50 8.42 -12.95 18.59
N HIS A 51 7.21 -12.42 18.33
CA HIS A 51 6.05 -13.26 18.02
C HIS A 51 6.28 -14.05 16.73
N VAL A 52 6.65 -13.37 15.64
CA VAL A 52 6.81 -14.02 14.32
C VAL A 52 7.96 -15.04 14.34
N SER A 53 9.07 -14.77 15.04
CA SER A 53 10.16 -15.72 15.13
C SER A 53 9.78 -17.02 15.86
N THR A 54 8.82 -16.95 16.79
CA THR A 54 8.38 -18.11 17.59
C THR A 54 7.16 -18.81 16.98
N HIS A 55 6.21 -18.04 16.44
CA HIS A 55 4.88 -18.54 16.03
C HIS A 55 4.59 -18.35 14.54
N GLY A 56 5.45 -17.64 13.78
CA GLY A 56 5.16 -17.24 12.41
C GLY A 56 4.18 -16.07 12.31
N TYR A 57 3.84 -15.66 11.09
CA TYR A 57 2.76 -14.72 10.81
C TYR A 57 1.42 -15.43 10.96
N ARG A 58 0.59 -14.99 11.87
CA ARG A 58 -0.75 -15.54 12.06
C ARG A 58 -1.77 -14.72 11.27
N LEU A 59 -2.31 -15.29 10.20
CA LEU A 59 -3.38 -14.68 9.42
C LEU A 59 -4.72 -15.14 9.97
N LEU A 60 -5.64 -14.18 10.15
CA LEU A 60 -7.04 -14.39 10.54
C LEU A 60 -7.95 -14.18 9.32
N GLY A 61 -9.25 -14.48 9.46
CA GLY A 61 -10.26 -14.25 8.43
C GLY A 61 -10.81 -15.56 7.86
N GLU A 62 -11.16 -15.56 6.57
CA GLU A 62 -11.83 -16.70 5.91
C GLU A 62 -10.95 -17.95 5.79
N ASP A 63 -9.64 -17.76 5.66
CA ASP A 63 -8.65 -18.85 5.58
C ASP A 63 -7.55 -18.65 6.63
N PRO A 64 -7.83 -18.92 7.92
CA PRO A 64 -6.90 -18.70 9.00
C PRO A 64 -5.75 -19.70 8.93
N ARG A 65 -4.51 -19.17 8.96
CA ARG A 65 -3.30 -19.97 8.87
C ARG A 65 -2.10 -19.29 9.49
N VAL A 66 -1.06 -20.06 9.71
CA VAL A 66 0.24 -19.59 10.21
C VAL A 66 1.28 -19.80 9.12
N ILE A 67 2.02 -18.76 8.80
CA ILE A 67 3.06 -18.76 7.77
C ILE A 67 4.40 -18.55 8.47
N PRO A 68 5.36 -19.48 8.35
CA PRO A 68 6.71 -19.28 8.82
C PRO A 68 7.34 -18.07 8.14
N GLY A 69 8.07 -17.25 8.90
CA GLY A 69 8.70 -16.07 8.31
C GLY A 69 9.71 -15.42 9.23
N ARG A 70 10.30 -14.34 8.76
CA ARG A 70 11.36 -13.63 9.45
C ARG A 70 11.04 -12.16 9.61
N VAL A 71 10.89 -11.72 10.85
CA VAL A 71 10.85 -10.31 11.22
C VAL A 71 12.07 -10.03 12.10
N VAL A 72 12.73 -8.91 11.82
CA VAL A 72 13.88 -8.44 12.59
C VAL A 72 13.59 -7.05 13.17
N ASP A 73 14.19 -6.74 14.29
CA ASP A 73 14.10 -5.45 14.99
C ASP A 73 15.30 -4.52 14.73
N GLN A 74 16.25 -5.01 13.94
CA GLN A 74 17.38 -4.24 13.43
C GLN A 74 17.39 -4.31 11.90
N ILE A 75 17.86 -3.23 11.27
CA ILE A 75 17.89 -3.15 9.81
C ILE A 75 18.85 -4.21 9.27
N PRO A 76 18.37 -5.13 8.42
CA PRO A 76 19.18 -6.20 7.90
C PRO A 76 20.14 -5.68 6.82
N ALA A 77 21.31 -6.32 6.72
CA ALA A 77 22.25 -6.03 5.65
C ALA A 77 21.66 -6.43 4.29
N GLY A 78 21.80 -5.54 3.31
CA GLY A 78 21.40 -5.78 1.91
C GLY A 78 22.41 -6.64 1.14
N PRO A 79 22.40 -6.62 -0.21
CA PRO A 79 21.48 -5.80 -0.99
C PRO A 79 20.07 -6.43 -1.14
N PHE A 80 19.05 -5.58 -1.28
CA PHE A 80 17.67 -5.96 -1.59
C PHE A 80 17.27 -5.43 -2.97
N ASP A 81 16.60 -6.23 -3.77
CA ASP A 81 16.08 -5.82 -5.08
C ASP A 81 14.90 -4.87 -4.91
N TYR A 82 14.05 -5.15 -3.94
CA TYR A 82 12.91 -4.29 -3.61
C TYR A 82 12.81 -4.03 -2.11
N ILE A 83 12.49 -2.79 -1.75
CA ILE A 83 12.16 -2.39 -0.39
C ILE A 83 10.73 -1.85 -0.37
N LEU A 84 9.83 -2.58 0.26
CA LEU A 84 8.43 -2.18 0.43
C LEU A 84 8.30 -1.34 1.69
N LEU A 85 7.98 -0.07 1.55
CA LEU A 85 7.77 0.85 2.66
C LEU A 85 6.30 0.80 3.08
N ALA A 86 6.02 0.25 4.28
CA ALA A 86 4.69 0.06 4.84
C ALA A 86 4.53 0.70 6.24
N THR A 87 5.37 1.68 6.56
CA THR A 87 5.27 2.49 7.78
C THR A 87 4.14 3.50 7.66
N GLN A 88 3.81 4.17 8.77
CA GLN A 88 2.89 5.30 8.71
C GLN A 88 3.52 6.49 7.94
N PRO A 89 2.71 7.30 7.23
CA PRO A 89 3.21 8.42 6.41
C PRO A 89 4.18 9.38 7.13
N PRO A 90 4.01 9.74 8.41
CA PRO A 90 4.97 10.59 9.11
C PRO A 90 6.36 9.99 9.26
N GLN A 91 6.46 8.65 9.27
CA GLN A 91 7.71 7.91 9.48
C GLN A 91 8.44 7.57 8.18
N VAL A 92 7.86 7.87 7.00
CA VAL A 92 8.35 7.35 5.71
C VAL A 92 9.76 7.81 5.37
N GLU A 93 10.12 9.06 5.70
CA GLU A 93 11.45 9.58 5.42
C GLU A 93 12.54 8.94 6.28
N GLU A 94 12.27 8.82 7.58
CA GLU A 94 13.19 8.15 8.50
C GLU A 94 13.40 6.68 8.08
N ALA A 95 12.31 5.99 7.78
CA ALA A 95 12.35 4.63 7.27
C ALA A 95 13.17 4.52 5.97
N ALA A 96 12.92 5.41 4.99
CA ALA A 96 13.67 5.41 3.73
C ALA A 96 15.17 5.67 3.95
N ARG A 97 15.55 6.66 4.77
CA ARG A 97 16.95 6.97 5.09
C ARG A 97 17.65 5.80 5.75
N SER A 98 16.97 5.09 6.65
CA SER A 98 17.56 3.97 7.39
C SER A 98 17.89 2.77 6.52
N VAL A 99 17.17 2.57 5.40
CA VAL A 99 17.31 1.37 4.55
C VAL A 99 17.86 1.64 3.14
N VAL A 100 18.04 2.90 2.74
CA VAL A 100 18.49 3.24 1.37
C VAL A 100 19.86 2.61 1.03
N GLY A 101 20.73 2.48 2.02
CA GLY A 101 22.04 1.81 1.87
C GLY A 101 21.96 0.30 1.66
N SER A 102 20.82 -0.31 1.96
CA SER A 102 20.56 -1.74 1.76
C SER A 102 19.89 -2.06 0.42
N LEU A 103 19.59 -1.03 -0.41
CA LEU A 103 18.97 -1.22 -1.73
C LEU A 103 20.02 -1.58 -2.77
N ALA A 104 19.76 -2.60 -3.57
CA ALA A 104 20.62 -3.01 -4.68
C ALA A 104 20.79 -1.87 -5.72
N PRO A 105 21.89 -1.85 -6.52
CA PRO A 105 22.11 -0.80 -7.51
C PRO A 105 20.98 -0.63 -8.52
N GLY A 106 20.32 -1.71 -8.96
CA GLY A 106 19.14 -1.68 -9.84
C GLY A 106 17.81 -1.73 -9.12
N GLY A 107 17.81 -1.76 -7.79
CA GLY A 107 16.62 -1.96 -6.98
C GLY A 107 15.73 -0.72 -6.86
N ALA A 108 14.53 -0.92 -6.31
CA ALA A 108 13.56 0.14 -6.09
C ALA A 108 12.91 0.07 -4.71
N MET A 109 12.54 1.24 -4.18
CA MET A 109 11.65 1.40 -3.04
C MET A 109 10.22 1.55 -3.53
N LEU A 110 9.29 0.76 -2.98
CA LEU A 110 7.87 0.84 -3.28
C LEU A 110 7.12 1.45 -2.10
N CYS A 111 6.50 2.61 -2.30
CA CYS A 111 5.66 3.27 -1.29
C CYS A 111 4.27 2.61 -1.23
N LEU A 112 3.95 1.97 -0.09
CA LEU A 112 2.62 1.39 0.17
C LEU A 112 1.74 2.31 1.03
N GLN A 113 2.28 3.43 1.54
CA GLN A 113 1.55 4.35 2.41
C GLN A 113 0.38 5.00 1.68
N ASN A 114 -0.65 5.37 2.44
CA ASN A 114 -1.66 6.31 1.98
C ASN A 114 -1.05 7.73 1.87
N GLY A 115 -1.70 8.60 1.10
CA GLY A 115 -1.25 9.97 0.87
C GLY A 115 -0.20 10.08 -0.24
N LEU A 116 0.62 11.12 -0.18
CA LEU A 116 1.58 11.52 -1.22
C LEU A 116 3.01 11.38 -0.69
N CYS A 117 3.48 10.15 -0.50
CA CYS A 117 4.78 9.87 0.12
C CYS A 117 5.95 9.81 -0.88
N GLU A 118 5.66 9.56 -2.15
CA GLU A 118 6.67 9.25 -3.17
C GLU A 118 7.70 10.36 -3.36
N ALA A 119 7.30 11.63 -3.35
CA ALA A 119 8.22 12.75 -3.52
C ALA A 119 9.28 12.81 -2.39
N ARG A 120 8.85 12.52 -1.14
CA ARG A 120 9.74 12.47 0.03
C ARG A 120 10.73 11.31 -0.04
N VAL A 121 10.26 10.14 -0.50
CA VAL A 121 11.12 8.96 -0.70
C VAL A 121 12.06 9.16 -1.88
N ALA A 122 11.59 9.74 -2.98
CA ALA A 122 12.40 10.06 -4.15
C ALA A 122 13.55 11.04 -3.85
N ALA A 123 13.34 11.99 -2.93
CA ALA A 123 14.40 12.91 -2.47
C ALA A 123 15.53 12.17 -1.72
N ILE A 124 15.26 10.97 -1.19
CA ILE A 124 16.23 10.16 -0.42
C ILE A 124 16.87 9.10 -1.32
N ALA A 125 16.05 8.32 -2.01
CA ALA A 125 16.50 7.16 -2.80
C ALA A 125 16.92 7.53 -4.23
N GLY A 126 16.49 8.69 -4.73
CA GLY A 126 16.54 9.08 -6.14
C GLY A 126 15.22 8.80 -6.85
N ALA A 127 14.85 9.71 -7.79
CA ALA A 127 13.55 9.64 -8.48
C ALA A 127 13.35 8.33 -9.26
N ASP A 128 14.39 7.84 -9.90
CA ASP A 128 14.35 6.59 -10.68
C ASP A 128 14.36 5.31 -9.80
N ARG A 129 14.51 5.45 -8.50
CA ARG A 129 14.50 4.32 -7.52
C ARG A 129 13.28 4.35 -6.62
N CYS A 130 12.32 5.23 -6.88
CA CYS A 130 11.07 5.35 -6.13
C CYS A 130 9.89 4.96 -7.02
N LEU A 131 9.15 3.97 -6.58
CA LEU A 131 7.89 3.52 -7.17
C LEU A 131 6.77 3.68 -6.14
N GLY A 132 5.54 3.70 -6.59
CA GLY A 132 4.39 3.80 -5.69
C GLY A 132 3.32 2.77 -5.97
N ALA A 133 2.55 2.45 -4.94
CA ALA A 133 1.41 1.55 -5.02
C ALA A 133 0.20 2.12 -4.29
N VAL A 134 -0.91 2.26 -4.97
CA VAL A 134 -2.21 2.47 -4.34
C VAL A 134 -2.71 1.13 -3.82
N VAL A 135 -2.72 0.94 -2.50
CA VAL A 135 -3.23 -0.27 -1.85
C VAL A 135 -4.75 -0.16 -1.74
N GLY A 136 -5.49 -0.99 -2.47
CA GLY A 136 -6.95 -0.94 -2.57
C GLY A 136 -7.68 -1.82 -1.54
N TRP A 137 -6.99 -2.33 -0.52
CA TRP A 137 -7.54 -3.19 0.52
C TRP A 137 -7.19 -2.68 1.92
N GLY A 138 -7.90 -3.19 2.93
CA GLY A 138 -7.69 -2.85 4.32
C GLY A 138 -7.07 -4.00 5.11
N ALA A 139 -6.35 -3.66 6.18
CA ALA A 139 -5.77 -4.62 7.10
C ALA A 139 -5.72 -4.07 8.52
N SER A 140 -5.81 -4.97 9.49
CA SER A 140 -5.56 -4.71 10.90
C SER A 140 -4.50 -5.64 11.46
N MET A 141 -3.93 -5.27 12.59
CA MET A 141 -3.04 -6.08 13.40
C MET A 141 -3.57 -6.01 14.85
N PRO A 142 -4.53 -6.88 15.21
CA PRO A 142 -5.14 -6.86 16.55
C PRO A 142 -4.14 -7.17 17.67
N GLU A 143 -3.15 -7.99 17.39
CA GLU A 143 -2.05 -8.32 18.30
C GLU A 143 -0.73 -8.36 17.52
N PRO A 144 0.43 -8.16 18.14
CA PRO A 144 1.73 -8.28 17.47
C PRO A 144 1.87 -9.62 16.73
N GLY A 145 2.14 -9.57 15.41
CA GLY A 145 2.29 -10.77 14.57
C GLY A 145 0.99 -11.47 14.16
N VAL A 146 -0.17 -10.93 14.55
CA VAL A 146 -1.50 -11.42 14.18
C VAL A 146 -2.16 -10.43 13.23
N TYR A 147 -2.58 -10.87 12.06
CA TYR A 147 -3.02 -9.99 10.98
C TYR A 147 -4.38 -10.42 10.44
N GLU A 148 -5.19 -9.44 10.09
CA GLU A 148 -6.49 -9.64 9.49
C GLU A 148 -6.67 -8.72 8.29
N ARG A 149 -7.12 -9.28 7.16
CA ARG A 149 -7.53 -8.49 6.00
C ARG A 149 -8.97 -8.03 6.20
N THR A 150 -9.20 -6.73 6.28
CA THR A 150 -10.52 -6.15 6.61
C THR A 150 -11.33 -5.76 5.38
N ALA A 151 -10.72 -5.71 4.21
CA ALA A 151 -11.39 -5.43 2.94
C ALA A 151 -10.68 -6.12 1.77
N ALA A 152 -11.44 -6.60 0.81
CA ALA A 152 -10.91 -7.13 -0.45
C ALA A 152 -10.41 -5.99 -1.35
N GLY A 153 -9.48 -6.30 -2.27
CA GLY A 153 -8.92 -5.36 -3.23
C GLY A 153 -7.52 -5.79 -3.68
N GLY A 154 -6.85 -4.95 -4.43
CA GLY A 154 -5.53 -5.21 -4.99
C GLY A 154 -4.59 -4.01 -4.89
N PHE A 155 -3.69 -3.92 -5.84
CA PHE A 155 -2.71 -2.84 -5.94
C PHE A 155 -2.81 -2.15 -7.29
N THR A 156 -2.61 -0.83 -7.31
CA THR A 156 -2.30 -0.11 -8.55
C THR A 156 -0.88 0.43 -8.43
N LEU A 157 0.02 -0.10 -9.24
CA LEU A 157 1.44 0.22 -9.23
C LEU A 157 1.78 1.25 -10.30
N GLY A 158 2.72 2.13 -10.02
CA GLY A 158 3.15 3.11 -11.01
C GLY A 158 4.43 3.84 -10.63
N HIS A 159 5.01 4.48 -11.64
CA HIS A 159 6.11 5.41 -11.44
C HIS A 159 5.54 6.81 -11.11
N PRO A 160 6.07 7.54 -10.10
CA PRO A 160 5.53 8.86 -9.72
C PRO A 160 5.55 9.91 -10.84
N GLN A 161 6.38 9.72 -11.86
CA GLN A 161 6.48 10.60 -13.03
C GLN A 161 5.78 10.03 -14.28
N GLY A 162 4.98 8.96 -14.15
CA GLY A 162 4.27 8.33 -15.28
C GLY A 162 5.19 7.60 -16.27
N LYS A 163 6.45 7.35 -15.91
CA LYS A 163 7.40 6.65 -16.78
C LYS A 163 7.13 5.15 -16.83
N SER A 164 7.39 4.54 -17.97
CA SER A 164 7.47 3.09 -18.06
C SER A 164 8.67 2.58 -17.27
N ASP A 165 8.46 1.54 -16.47
CA ASP A 165 9.51 0.91 -15.68
C ASP A 165 9.27 -0.61 -15.64
N HIS A 166 10.23 -1.40 -16.10
CA HIS A 166 10.13 -2.86 -16.15
C HIS A 166 9.93 -3.50 -14.77
N ARG A 167 10.44 -2.85 -13.70
CA ARG A 167 10.30 -3.31 -12.31
C ARG A 167 8.84 -3.32 -11.83
N LEU A 168 7.96 -2.52 -12.44
CA LEU A 168 6.53 -2.55 -12.14
C LEU A 168 5.89 -3.89 -12.49
N ALA A 169 6.28 -4.48 -13.63
CA ALA A 169 5.79 -5.80 -14.03
C ALA A 169 6.32 -6.91 -13.10
N GLU A 170 7.57 -6.80 -12.68
CA GLU A 170 8.16 -7.73 -11.71
C GLU A 170 7.46 -7.63 -10.34
N LEU A 171 7.29 -6.41 -9.83
CA LEU A 171 6.57 -6.15 -8.57
C LEU A 171 5.11 -6.60 -8.63
N ALA A 172 4.43 -6.41 -9.77
CA ALA A 172 3.07 -6.90 -9.97
C ALA A 172 3.02 -8.43 -9.83
N GLY A 173 3.96 -9.16 -10.45
CA GLY A 173 4.05 -10.62 -10.31
C GLY A 173 4.37 -11.08 -8.87
N ILE A 174 5.21 -10.33 -8.15
CA ILE A 174 5.56 -10.61 -6.75
C ILE A 174 4.36 -10.36 -5.82
N LEU A 175 3.57 -9.32 -6.05
CA LEU A 175 2.45 -8.91 -5.19
C LEU A 175 1.11 -9.57 -5.58
N GLU A 176 0.99 -10.16 -6.76
CA GLU A 176 -0.24 -10.78 -7.28
C GLU A 176 -0.86 -11.83 -6.34
N PRO A 177 -0.09 -12.67 -5.62
CA PRO A 177 -0.65 -13.59 -4.64
C PRO A 177 -1.36 -12.92 -3.46
N ILE A 178 -1.08 -11.65 -3.20
CA ILE A 178 -1.75 -10.86 -2.14
C ILE A 178 -3.07 -10.29 -2.67
N GLY A 179 -3.13 -9.94 -3.94
CA GLY A 179 -4.30 -9.43 -4.62
C GLY A 179 -3.97 -8.90 -6.02
N PRO A 180 -4.98 -8.72 -6.88
CA PRO A 180 -4.77 -8.32 -8.27
C PRO A 180 -3.96 -7.01 -8.37
N CYS A 181 -3.02 -6.98 -9.33
CA CYS A 181 -2.13 -5.85 -9.56
C CYS A 181 -2.43 -5.19 -10.92
N GLU A 182 -2.73 -3.91 -10.89
CA GLU A 182 -2.86 -3.03 -12.07
C GLU A 182 -1.60 -2.17 -12.17
N ILE A 183 -1.11 -1.92 -13.39
CA ILE A 183 -0.02 -0.96 -13.64
C ILE A 183 -0.63 0.27 -14.30
N THR A 184 -0.31 1.45 -13.78
CA THR A 184 -0.78 2.73 -14.31
C THR A 184 0.38 3.61 -14.77
N ASP A 185 0.17 4.39 -15.82
CA ASP A 185 1.04 5.47 -16.27
C ASP A 185 0.72 6.82 -15.60
N ASN A 186 -0.32 6.85 -14.74
CA ASN A 186 -0.74 8.04 -14.01
C ASN A 186 -0.93 7.76 -12.50
N LEU A 187 0.13 7.32 -11.84
CA LEU A 187 0.11 7.10 -10.40
C LEU A 187 -0.31 8.35 -9.61
N PRO A 188 0.12 9.59 -9.94
CA PRO A 188 -0.35 10.79 -9.25
C PRO A 188 -1.87 10.91 -9.28
N GLY A 189 -2.51 10.70 -10.43
CA GLY A 189 -3.97 10.76 -10.55
C GLY A 189 -4.68 9.75 -9.65
N LYS A 190 -4.22 8.50 -9.61
CA LYS A 190 -4.76 7.47 -8.71
C LYS A 190 -4.54 7.83 -7.23
N ARG A 191 -3.36 8.38 -6.88
CA ARG A 191 -3.03 8.83 -5.51
C ARG A 191 -3.95 9.95 -5.02
N TRP A 192 -4.11 11.00 -5.82
CA TRP A 192 -4.96 12.13 -5.48
C TRP A 192 -6.44 11.72 -5.38
N SER A 193 -6.90 10.86 -6.28
CA SER A 193 -8.26 10.32 -6.21
C SER A 193 -8.51 9.54 -4.92
N LYS A 194 -7.56 8.69 -4.53
CA LYS A 194 -7.65 7.99 -3.24
C LYS A 194 -7.53 8.94 -2.04
N LEU A 195 -6.72 9.99 -2.16
CA LEU A 195 -6.56 10.99 -1.11
C LEU A 195 -7.88 11.73 -0.85
N ALA A 196 -8.62 12.12 -1.91
CA ALA A 196 -9.92 12.76 -1.75
C ALA A 196 -10.89 11.90 -0.91
N LEU A 197 -10.96 10.61 -1.19
CA LEU A 197 -11.77 9.68 -0.40
C LEU A 197 -11.29 9.53 1.03
N ASN A 198 -9.98 9.31 1.21
CA ASN A 198 -9.41 9.10 2.54
C ASN A 198 -9.55 10.33 3.43
N SER A 199 -9.44 11.53 2.86
CA SER A 199 -9.63 12.80 3.59
C SER A 199 -11.04 12.90 4.17
N ALA A 200 -12.06 12.49 3.43
CA ALA A 200 -13.43 12.48 3.93
C ALA A 200 -13.67 11.31 4.93
N ILE A 201 -13.31 10.08 4.52
CA ILE A 201 -13.61 8.86 5.28
C ILE A 201 -12.90 8.87 6.65
N SER A 202 -11.59 9.13 6.64
CA SER A 202 -10.79 9.05 7.87
C SER A 202 -11.13 10.17 8.84
N SER A 203 -11.30 11.40 8.33
CA SER A 203 -11.60 12.55 9.17
C SER A 203 -12.99 12.44 9.81
N LEU A 204 -14.01 12.12 9.02
CA LEU A 204 -15.39 12.00 9.50
C LEU A 204 -15.56 10.79 10.43
N GLY A 205 -14.91 9.67 10.14
CA GLY A 205 -14.92 8.50 11.02
C GLY A 205 -14.26 8.79 12.38
N CYS A 206 -13.15 9.51 12.38
CA CYS A 206 -12.46 9.89 13.62
C CYS A 206 -13.25 10.89 14.46
N ILE A 207 -13.81 11.93 13.84
CA ILE A 207 -14.57 12.98 14.53
C ILE A 207 -15.93 12.45 14.99
N GLY A 208 -16.60 11.65 14.15
CA GLY A 208 -17.95 11.16 14.43
C GLY A 208 -18.01 10.08 15.50
N GLY A 209 -16.92 9.40 15.81
CA GLY A 209 -16.82 8.39 16.86
C GLY A 209 -17.71 7.16 16.66
N ASP A 210 -18.18 6.90 15.43
CA ASP A 210 -19.04 5.78 15.10
C ASP A 210 -18.61 5.17 13.74
N ARG A 211 -19.22 4.04 13.38
CA ARG A 211 -18.99 3.40 12.07
C ARG A 211 -19.38 4.34 10.94
N LEU A 212 -18.53 4.44 9.93
CA LEU A 212 -18.74 5.33 8.79
C LEU A 212 -20.13 5.16 8.15
N GLY A 213 -20.62 3.91 8.01
CA GLY A 213 -21.94 3.63 7.45
C GLY A 213 -23.10 4.27 8.24
N VAL A 214 -22.97 4.38 9.57
CA VAL A 214 -23.94 5.06 10.42
C VAL A 214 -23.86 6.57 10.19
N LEU A 215 -22.67 7.13 10.18
CA LEU A 215 -22.44 8.55 9.95
C LEU A 215 -22.95 8.98 8.56
N MET A 216 -22.77 8.17 7.54
CA MET A 216 -23.23 8.44 6.17
C MET A 216 -24.75 8.36 5.99
N GLN A 217 -25.52 7.91 6.98
CA GLN A 217 -27.00 8.05 6.96
C GLN A 217 -27.44 9.49 7.19
N LEU A 218 -26.60 10.31 7.83
CA LEU A 218 -26.90 11.70 8.13
C LEU A 218 -26.60 12.60 6.90
N ARG A 219 -27.62 13.31 6.41
CA ARG A 219 -27.47 14.23 5.26
C ARG A 219 -26.38 15.29 5.46
N PRO A 220 -26.25 15.96 6.64
CA PRO A 220 -25.17 16.93 6.86
C PRO A 220 -23.77 16.32 6.73
N VAL A 221 -23.60 15.07 7.21
CA VAL A 221 -22.31 14.38 7.13
C VAL A 221 -21.95 14.04 5.68
N ARG A 222 -22.92 13.55 4.89
CA ARG A 222 -22.70 13.32 3.45
C ARG A 222 -22.31 14.59 2.71
N ARG A 223 -22.98 15.71 3.02
CA ARG A 223 -22.65 17.01 2.41
C ARG A 223 -21.23 17.44 2.76
N LEU A 224 -20.85 17.35 4.04
CA LEU A 224 -19.50 17.68 4.48
C LEU A 224 -18.46 16.75 3.81
N ALA A 225 -18.75 15.46 3.66
CA ALA A 225 -17.88 14.53 2.93
C ALA A 225 -17.64 14.97 1.49
N LEU A 226 -18.70 15.41 0.79
CA LEU A 226 -18.58 15.93 -0.57
C LEU A 226 -17.75 17.21 -0.63
N GLU A 227 -17.93 18.12 0.30
CA GLU A 227 -17.18 19.38 0.36
C GLU A 227 -15.68 19.09 0.61
N ILE A 228 -15.33 18.22 1.54
CA ILE A 228 -13.93 17.79 1.78
C ILE A 228 -13.31 17.18 0.50
N MET A 229 -14.03 16.29 -0.17
CA MET A 229 -13.54 15.68 -1.41
C MET A 229 -13.37 16.72 -2.51
N THR A 230 -14.30 17.68 -2.64
CA THR A 230 -14.22 18.76 -3.62
C THR A 230 -12.96 19.62 -3.41
N GLU A 231 -12.66 20.02 -2.19
CA GLU A 231 -11.44 20.77 -1.88
C GLU A 231 -10.17 20.03 -2.34
N VAL A 232 -10.08 18.72 -2.07
CA VAL A 232 -8.93 17.92 -2.53
C VAL A 232 -8.86 17.85 -4.05
N VAL A 233 -9.99 17.72 -4.72
CA VAL A 233 -10.07 17.70 -6.20
C VAL A 233 -9.64 19.04 -6.80
N GLU A 234 -10.06 20.15 -6.19
CA GLU A 234 -9.68 21.49 -6.63
C GLU A 234 -8.16 21.72 -6.48
N VAL A 235 -7.57 21.29 -5.36
CA VAL A 235 -6.12 21.35 -5.17
C VAL A 235 -5.40 20.50 -6.21
N ALA A 236 -5.85 19.26 -6.45
CA ALA A 236 -5.26 18.39 -7.47
C ALA A 236 -5.31 19.02 -8.88
N LYS A 237 -6.42 19.66 -9.23
CA LYS A 237 -6.57 20.39 -10.51
C LYS A 237 -5.60 21.59 -10.59
N ALA A 238 -5.45 22.34 -9.50
CA ALA A 238 -4.50 23.48 -9.43
C ALA A 238 -3.04 23.01 -9.57
N GLU A 239 -2.70 21.83 -9.06
CA GLU A 239 -1.40 21.17 -9.22
C GLU A 239 -1.23 20.53 -10.62
N GLY A 240 -2.20 20.64 -11.51
CA GLY A 240 -2.16 20.07 -12.86
C GLY A 240 -2.29 18.55 -12.92
N VAL A 241 -2.80 17.92 -11.86
CA VAL A 241 -2.95 16.46 -11.80
C VAL A 241 -4.24 16.04 -12.50
N ARG A 242 -4.13 15.17 -13.48
CA ARG A 242 -5.28 14.50 -14.11
C ARG A 242 -5.75 13.38 -13.19
N LEU A 243 -6.90 13.54 -12.57
CA LEU A 243 -7.47 12.53 -11.68
C LEU A 243 -7.90 11.29 -12.45
N GLU A 244 -7.83 10.14 -11.78
CA GLU A 244 -8.29 8.86 -12.31
C GLU A 244 -9.24 8.18 -11.34
N LYS A 245 -10.27 7.52 -11.88
CA LYS A 245 -11.21 6.77 -11.09
C LYS A 245 -10.52 5.64 -10.34
N VAL A 246 -10.75 5.57 -9.05
CA VAL A 246 -10.39 4.41 -8.22
C VAL A 246 -11.61 3.48 -8.15
N SER A 247 -11.41 2.18 -8.34
CA SER A 247 -12.49 1.19 -8.32
C SER A 247 -13.31 1.28 -7.02
N GLY A 248 -14.64 1.22 -7.15
CA GLY A 248 -15.56 1.32 -6.01
C GLY A 248 -15.79 2.73 -5.48
N THR A 249 -15.32 3.78 -6.17
CA THR A 249 -15.45 5.17 -5.75
C THR A 249 -16.47 5.94 -6.58
N PRO A 250 -17.07 7.02 -6.02
CA PRO A 250 -17.86 7.97 -6.79
C PRO A 250 -17.05 8.60 -7.92
N ASP A 251 -17.76 9.13 -8.91
CA ASP A 251 -17.13 9.93 -9.95
C ASP A 251 -16.62 11.25 -9.36
N LEU A 252 -15.31 11.47 -9.45
CA LEU A 252 -14.67 12.66 -8.89
C LEU A 252 -14.95 13.93 -9.69
N GLU A 253 -15.24 13.79 -10.99
CA GLU A 253 -15.67 14.94 -11.80
C GLU A 253 -17.05 15.43 -11.33
N TRP A 254 -17.98 14.50 -11.06
CA TRP A 254 -19.28 14.84 -10.49
C TRP A 254 -19.17 15.44 -9.08
N ILE A 255 -18.24 14.95 -8.24
CA ILE A 255 -18.01 15.50 -6.90
C ILE A 255 -17.57 16.96 -6.95
N ALA A 256 -16.73 17.31 -7.92
CA ALA A 256 -16.20 18.65 -8.08
C ALA A 256 -17.18 19.66 -8.73
N LEU A 257 -18.37 19.23 -9.12
CA LEU A 257 -19.41 20.15 -9.60
C LEU A 257 -19.96 21.02 -8.45
N THR A 258 -20.40 22.22 -8.76
CA THR A 258 -21.12 23.08 -7.81
C THR A 258 -22.45 22.46 -7.38
N PRO A 259 -23.06 22.88 -6.26
CA PRO A 259 -24.36 22.38 -5.85
C PRO A 259 -25.46 22.57 -6.92
N GLU A 260 -25.39 23.64 -7.71
CA GLU A 260 -26.29 23.93 -8.81
C GLU A 260 -26.11 22.96 -9.99
N GLU A 261 -24.86 22.62 -10.31
CA GLU A 261 -24.51 21.69 -11.40
C GLU A 261 -24.84 20.23 -11.08
N ARG A 262 -24.99 19.89 -9.77
CA ARG A 262 -25.37 18.53 -9.32
C ARG A 262 -26.89 18.26 -9.33
N GLN A 263 -27.73 19.27 -9.56
CA GLN A 263 -29.18 19.13 -9.67
C GLN A 263 -29.60 18.67 -11.06
#